data_f9e1a9711129e1991a335bac69bece8c
#
_entry.id   f9e1a9711129e1991a335bac69bece8c
#
_cell.length_a   1.000
_cell.length_b   1.000
_cell.length_c   1.000
_cell.angle_alpha   90.00
_cell.angle_beta   90.00
_cell.angle_gamma   90.00
#
_symmetry.space_group_name_H-M   'P 1'
#
loop_
_entity.id
_entity.type
_entity.pdbx_description
1 polymer ?
#
loop_
_entity_poly.entity_id
_entity_poly.type
_entity_poly.pdbx_seq_one_letter_code
_entity_poly.pdbx_strand_id
1 'polypeptide(L)'
;ETHWTKSSPVVFLGMAMTPEKKVKNKVVSVLKEYGAYYFFPATYGYGRSGVPDIVACHQGHFIGIECKAGDNTTTPLQDRELAAIERAGGAALVVNEDNIEDVAVWCNRKGQS
;
A
#
# COMPACT_ATOMS: atom_id res chain seq x y z
N GLU A 1 -15.50 9.72 -23.39
CA GLU A 1 -14.85 9.57 -22.97
C GLU A 1 -14.40 9.64 -22.64
N THR A 2 -14.51 9.87 -22.84
CA THR A 2 -13.69 9.73 -22.40
C THR A 2 -13.26 9.71 -22.06
N HIS A 3 -13.12 9.79 -22.10
CA HIS A 3 -12.22 9.53 -21.65
C HIS A 3 -11.60 9.62 -21.21
N TRP A 4 -11.79 9.79 -21.26
CA TRP A 4 -10.76 9.79 -20.86
C TRP A 4 -10.44 9.32 -20.67
N THR A 5 -10.57 9.12 -20.68
CA THR A 5 -9.96 8.62 -20.37
C THR A 5 -9.64 8.21 -20.09
N LYS A 6 -9.67 7.84 -20.07
CA LYS A 6 -9.01 7.37 -19.87
C LYS A 6 -8.29 7.12 -19.70
N SER A 7 -8.01 7.25 -19.73
CA SER A 7 -6.98 7.16 -19.65
C SER A 7 -6.36 7.27 -19.61
N SER A 8 -6.16 7.73 -19.38
CA SER A 8 -5.23 7.95 -19.35
C SER A 8 -4.50 8.21 -19.18
N PRO A 9 -4.22 8.62 -19.00
CA PRO A 9 -3.33 8.98 -19.07
C PRO A 9 -2.26 9.36 -18.68
N VAL A 10 -2.14 9.61 -18.34
CA VAL A 10 -1.33 10.08 -17.75
C VAL A 10 -0.09 9.69 -17.86
N VAL A 11 0.01 8.77 -17.90
CA VAL A 11 1.12 8.18 -18.06
C VAL A 11 1.77 8.61 -19.17
N PHE A 12 1.14 9.16 -20.04
CA PHE A 12 1.71 9.47 -21.10
C PHE A 12 2.68 10.42 -21.05
N LEU A 13 2.80 11.13 -20.24
CA LEU A 13 3.78 12.11 -20.24
C LEU A 13 5.10 11.56 -20.33
N GLY A 14 5.23 10.43 -20.89
CA GLY A 14 6.52 9.90 -21.12
C GLY A 14 7.19 9.33 -19.92
N MET A 15 6.49 9.28 -18.83
CA MET A 15 7.08 8.75 -17.65
C MET A 15 6.54 7.39 -17.44
N ALA A 16 7.35 6.40 -17.69
CA ALA A 16 6.97 5.04 -17.45
C ALA A 16 6.80 4.81 -15.96
N MET A 17 5.77 4.08 -15.56
CA MET A 17 5.64 3.70 -14.18
C MET A 17 6.57 2.57 -13.87
N THR A 18 7.26 2.65 -12.75
CA THR A 18 8.10 1.55 -12.28
C THR A 18 7.21 0.38 -11.90
N PRO A 19 7.74 -0.84 -11.91
CA PRO A 19 6.96 -2.00 -11.46
C PRO A 19 6.42 -1.85 -10.05
N GLU A 20 7.21 -1.29 -9.15
CA GLU A 20 6.76 -1.10 -7.77
C GLU A 20 5.60 -0.10 -7.70
N LYS A 21 5.65 0.95 -8.51
CA LYS A 21 4.57 1.93 -8.55
C LYS A 21 3.29 1.31 -9.09
N LYS A 22 3.42 0.37 -10.03
CA LYS A 22 2.24 -0.34 -10.53
C LYS A 22 1.58 -1.14 -9.42
N VAL A 23 2.38 -1.81 -8.58
CA VAL A 23 1.86 -2.55 -7.44
C VAL A 23 1.15 -1.58 -6.50
N LYS A 24 1.80 -0.47 -6.18
CA LYS A 24 1.23 0.53 -5.28
C LYS A 24 -0.11 1.03 -5.80
N ASN A 25 -0.21 1.30 -7.09
CA ASN A 25 -1.45 1.79 -7.67
C ASN A 25 -2.57 0.76 -7.59
N LYS A 26 -2.25 -0.52 -7.75
CA LYS A 26 -3.24 -1.58 -7.61
C LYS A 26 -3.72 -1.70 -6.17
N VAL A 27 -2.82 -1.58 -5.21
CA VAL A 27 -3.19 -1.59 -3.79
C VAL A 27 -4.14 -0.43 -3.49
N VAL A 28 -3.81 0.76 -3.99
CA VAL A 28 -4.65 1.94 -3.79
C VAL A 28 -6.05 1.72 -4.37
N SER A 29 -6.13 1.09 -5.55
CA SER A 29 -7.43 0.80 -6.15
C SER A 29 -8.27 -0.09 -5.25
N VAL A 30 -7.67 -1.10 -4.63
CA VAL A 30 -8.40 -1.97 -3.72
C VAL A 30 -8.86 -1.20 -2.49
N LEU A 31 -7.97 -0.37 -1.91
CA LEU A 31 -8.33 0.41 -0.72
C LEU A 31 -9.50 1.35 -1.03
N LYS A 32 -9.48 1.98 -2.20
CA LYS A 32 -10.57 2.86 -2.61
C LYS A 32 -11.87 2.09 -2.77
N GLU A 33 -11.79 0.92 -3.36
CA GLU A 33 -12.98 0.10 -3.58
C GLU A 33 -13.68 -0.24 -2.27
N TYR A 34 -12.93 -0.48 -1.21
CA TYR A 34 -13.49 -0.81 0.09
C TYR A 34 -13.76 0.40 0.97
N GLY A 35 -13.45 1.60 0.50
CA GLY A 35 -13.70 2.81 1.27
C GLY A 35 -12.74 3.02 2.43
N ALA A 36 -11.55 2.45 2.36
CA ALA A 36 -10.56 2.64 3.41
C ALA A 36 -9.98 4.06 3.36
N TYR A 37 -9.63 4.59 4.51
CA TYR A 37 -8.88 5.84 4.58
C TYR A 37 -7.41 5.49 4.44
N TYR A 38 -6.66 6.18 3.58
CA TYR A 38 -5.25 5.87 3.40
C TYR A 38 -4.45 7.11 3.04
N PHE A 39 -3.15 7.04 3.27
CA PHE A 39 -2.25 8.08 2.78
C PHE A 39 -0.86 7.48 2.61
N PHE A 40 0.02 8.25 1.97
CA PHE A 40 1.40 7.84 1.72
C PHE A 40 2.29 8.61 2.68
N PRO A 41 2.92 7.93 3.66
CA PRO A 41 3.80 8.64 4.59
C PRO A 41 4.97 9.29 3.85
N ALA A 42 5.28 10.52 4.22
CA ALA A 42 6.40 11.24 3.64
C ALA A 42 7.16 11.90 4.80
N THR A 43 8.35 11.41 5.07
CA THR A 43 9.08 11.86 6.25
C THR A 43 10.07 12.98 5.95
N TYR A 44 10.56 13.07 4.71
CA TYR A 44 11.52 14.12 4.31
C TYR A 44 12.67 14.26 5.29
N GLY A 45 13.19 13.15 5.78
CA GLY A 45 14.30 13.18 6.72
C GLY A 45 13.91 13.39 8.17
N TYR A 46 12.63 13.58 8.46
CA TYR A 46 12.16 13.71 9.83
C TYR A 46 11.41 12.44 10.23
N GLY A 47 11.46 12.12 11.48
CA GLY A 47 10.72 10.98 12.00
C GLY A 47 11.42 9.66 11.71
N ARG A 48 10.65 8.66 11.37
CA ARG A 48 11.15 7.29 11.30
C ARG A 48 11.55 6.92 9.90
N SER A 49 12.62 6.09 9.79
CA SER A 49 13.04 5.53 8.51
C SER A 49 12.37 4.18 8.30
N GLY A 50 12.17 3.80 7.07
CA GLY A 50 11.63 2.48 6.74
C GLY A 50 10.12 2.37 6.90
N VAL A 51 9.42 3.50 7.03
CA VAL A 51 7.96 3.46 7.18
C VAL A 51 7.33 2.87 5.91
N PRO A 52 6.16 2.24 6.04
CA PRO A 52 5.50 1.62 4.88
C PRO A 52 5.15 2.63 3.80
N ASP A 53 5.01 2.15 2.57
CA ASP A 53 4.59 2.99 1.45
C ASP A 53 3.19 3.55 1.63
N ILE A 54 2.30 2.77 2.23
CA ILE A 54 0.91 3.15 2.43
C ILE A 54 0.51 2.83 3.85
N VAL A 55 -0.21 3.75 4.46
CA VAL A 55 -0.83 3.52 5.76
C VAL A 55 -2.32 3.67 5.55
N ALA A 56 -3.11 2.77 6.11
CA ALA A 56 -4.55 2.81 5.93
C ALA A 56 -5.29 2.43 7.22
N CYS A 57 -6.53 2.87 7.28
CA CYS A 57 -7.44 2.47 8.33
C CYS A 57 -8.75 2.05 7.68
N HIS A 58 -9.28 0.91 8.08
CA HIS A 58 -10.55 0.44 7.57
C HIS A 58 -11.33 -0.16 8.73
N GLN A 59 -12.49 0.43 9.00
CA GLN A 59 -13.38 -0.01 10.08
C GLN A 59 -12.66 -0.14 11.42
N GLY A 60 -11.86 0.86 11.71
CA GLY A 60 -11.16 0.93 12.98
C GLY A 60 -9.86 0.15 13.05
N HIS A 61 -9.49 -0.56 11.99
CA HIS A 61 -8.26 -1.35 11.99
C HIS A 61 -7.18 -0.66 11.17
N PHE A 62 -5.97 -0.63 11.71
CA PHE A 62 -4.83 0.02 11.09
C PHE A 62 -3.97 -0.98 10.33
N ILE A 63 -3.44 -0.58 9.19
CA ILE A 63 -2.53 -1.42 8.42
C ILE A 63 -1.42 -0.58 7.82
N GLY A 64 -0.20 -1.12 7.82
CA GLY A 64 0.90 -0.60 7.03
C GLY A 64 1.17 -1.54 5.87
N ILE A 65 1.33 -1.02 4.68
CA ILE A 65 1.54 -1.82 3.47
C ILE A 65 2.82 -1.37 2.80
N GLU A 66 3.74 -2.31 2.63
CA GLU A 66 4.97 -2.07 1.89
C GLU A 66 4.83 -2.73 0.53
N CYS A 67 5.08 -1.98 -0.53
CA CYS A 67 4.92 -2.48 -1.89
C CYS A 67 6.29 -2.81 -2.47
N LYS A 68 6.41 -3.99 -3.06
CA LYS A 68 7.63 -4.46 -3.70
C LYS A 68 7.29 -5.01 -5.07
N ALA A 69 8.25 -5.12 -5.94
CA ALA A 69 8.05 -5.68 -7.27
C ALA A 69 8.98 -6.87 -7.46
N GLY A 70 8.47 -7.89 -8.14
CA GLY A 70 9.27 -9.06 -8.48
C GLY A 70 9.85 -9.73 -7.24
N ASP A 71 11.15 -9.98 -7.29
CA ASP A 71 11.82 -10.67 -6.20
C ASP A 71 12.41 -9.73 -5.15
N ASN A 72 12.12 -8.45 -5.23
CA ASN A 72 12.64 -7.50 -4.25
C ASN A 72 12.04 -7.78 -2.87
N THR A 73 12.87 -7.65 -1.85
CA THR A 73 12.46 -7.93 -0.48
C THR A 73 12.60 -6.68 0.37
N THR A 74 12.03 -6.72 1.57
CA THR A 74 12.11 -5.60 2.49
C THR A 74 13.51 -5.44 3.06
N THR A 75 13.81 -4.23 3.48
CA THR A 75 15.07 -3.92 4.18
C THR A 75 14.88 -4.14 5.68
N PRO A 76 15.99 -4.23 6.44
CA PRO A 76 15.86 -4.36 7.90
C PRO A 76 15.08 -3.22 8.55
N LEU A 77 15.22 -2.00 8.06
CA LEU A 77 14.45 -0.88 8.61
C LEU A 77 12.97 -1.03 8.34
N GLN A 78 12.62 -1.50 7.13
CA GLN A 78 11.22 -1.75 6.80
C GLN A 78 10.65 -2.88 7.65
N ASP A 79 11.43 -3.94 7.85
CA ASP A 79 10.99 -5.06 8.70
C ASP A 79 10.74 -4.58 10.13
N ARG A 80 11.60 -3.71 10.64
CA ARG A 80 11.44 -3.16 11.98
C ARG A 80 10.14 -2.37 12.10
N GLU A 81 9.83 -1.57 11.10
CA GLU A 81 8.62 -0.75 11.14
C GLU A 81 7.36 -1.61 11.03
N LEU A 82 7.38 -2.62 10.16
CA LEU A 82 6.24 -3.52 10.04
C LEU A 82 6.01 -4.30 11.33
N ALA A 83 7.08 -4.76 11.96
CA ALA A 83 6.97 -5.46 13.23
C ALA A 83 6.43 -4.55 14.34
N ALA A 84 6.82 -3.27 14.33
CA ALA A 84 6.33 -2.31 15.33
C ALA A 84 4.83 -2.09 15.18
N ILE A 85 4.34 -2.03 13.93
CA ILE A 85 2.92 -1.89 13.68
C ILE A 85 2.16 -3.09 14.25
N GLU A 86 2.68 -4.30 14.01
CA GLU A 86 2.03 -5.51 14.52
C GLU A 86 2.02 -5.55 16.05
N ARG A 87 3.13 -5.16 16.67
CA ARG A 87 3.19 -5.13 18.13
C ARG A 87 2.21 -4.14 18.71
N ALA A 88 1.90 -3.09 17.99
CA ALA A 88 0.95 -2.08 18.43
C ALA A 88 -0.50 -2.47 18.15
N GLY A 89 -0.72 -3.63 17.54
CA GLY A 89 -2.08 -4.12 17.29
C GLY A 89 -2.57 -3.90 15.88
N GLY A 90 -1.77 -3.32 15.01
CA GLY A 90 -2.16 -3.13 13.61
C GLY A 90 -1.76 -4.33 12.75
N ALA A 91 -2.10 -4.27 11.49
CA ALA A 91 -1.70 -5.27 10.52
C ALA A 91 -0.54 -4.73 9.69
N ALA A 92 0.26 -5.62 9.15
CA ALA A 92 1.35 -5.25 8.26
C ALA A 92 1.38 -6.23 7.09
N LEU A 93 1.47 -5.70 5.88
CA LEU A 93 1.54 -6.52 4.68
C LEU A 93 2.70 -6.07 3.81
N VAL A 94 3.35 -7.06 3.20
CA VAL A 94 4.27 -6.79 2.09
C VAL A 94 3.57 -7.33 0.85
N VAL A 95 3.34 -6.46 -0.12
CA VAL A 95 2.52 -6.78 -1.29
C VAL A 95 3.34 -6.65 -2.55
N ASN A 96 3.27 -7.64 -3.42
CA ASN A 96 3.83 -7.57 -4.76
C ASN A 96 2.75 -7.98 -5.77
N GLU A 97 3.17 -8.26 -7.01
CA GLU A 97 2.22 -8.59 -8.08
C GLU A 97 1.40 -9.85 -7.78
N ASP A 98 1.93 -10.73 -6.94
CA ASP A 98 1.33 -12.04 -6.72
C ASP A 98 0.30 -12.07 -5.60
N ASN A 99 0.27 -11.07 -4.75
CA ASN A 99 -0.63 -11.10 -3.58
C ASN A 99 -1.42 -9.81 -3.35
N ILE A 100 -1.71 -9.08 -4.41
CA ILE A 100 -2.53 -7.86 -4.29
C ILE A 100 -3.85 -8.17 -3.56
N GLU A 101 -4.42 -9.34 -3.80
CA GLU A 101 -5.71 -9.67 -3.19
C GLU A 101 -5.65 -9.79 -1.67
N ASP A 102 -4.47 -9.89 -1.08
CA ASP A 102 -4.37 -9.93 0.38
C ASP A 102 -4.91 -8.64 1.00
N VAL A 103 -4.83 -7.53 0.27
CA VAL A 103 -5.38 -6.26 0.75
C VAL A 103 -6.90 -6.35 0.83
N ALA A 104 -7.53 -6.95 -0.19
CA ALA A 104 -8.98 -7.13 -0.19
C ALA A 104 -9.40 -8.09 0.93
N VAL A 105 -8.63 -9.15 1.16
CA VAL A 105 -8.90 -10.08 2.25
C VAL A 105 -8.87 -9.34 3.58
N TRP A 106 -7.88 -8.48 3.77
CA TRP A 106 -7.79 -7.70 5.00
C TRP A 106 -9.00 -6.78 5.17
N CYS A 107 -9.40 -6.10 4.09
CA CYS A 107 -10.55 -5.20 4.15
C CYS A 107 -11.85 -5.94 4.45
N ASN A 108 -11.92 -7.20 4.02
CA ASN A 108 -13.14 -8.00 4.18
C ASN A 108 -13.21 -8.77 5.48
N ARG A 109 -12.27 -8.56 6.41
CA ARG A 109 -12.27 -9.28 7.66
C ARG A 109 -13.54 -9.00 8.40
N LYS A 110 -14.24 -10.03 8.77
CA LYS A 110 -15.47 -9.89 9.51
C LYS A 110 -15.28 -10.34 10.92
N GLY A 111 -16.00 -9.71 11.84
CA GLY A 111 -15.92 -10.10 13.23
C GLY A 111 -14.63 -9.74 13.90
N GLN A 112 -13.81 -8.93 13.26
CA GLN A 112 -12.60 -8.47 13.87
C GLN A 112 -12.94 -7.29 14.73
N SER A 113 -12.56 -7.32 15.92
CA SER A 113 -12.89 -6.21 16.80
C SER A 113 -11.73 -5.87 17.68
#